data_3013d9097143ea97ccdfef98b21bed42
#
_entry.id   3013d9097143ea97ccdfef98b21bed42
#
_cell.length_a   1.000
_cell.length_b   1.000
_cell.length_c   1.000
_cell.angle_alpha   90.00
_cell.angle_beta   90.00
_cell.angle_gamma   90.00
#
_symmetry.space_group_name_H-M   'P 1'
#
loop_
_entity.id
_entity.type
_entity.pdbx_description
1 polymer ?
#
loop_
_entity_poly.entity_id
_entity_poly.type
_entity_poly.pdbx_seq_one_letter_code
_entity_poly.pdbx_strand_id
1 'polypeptide(L)'
;MSVSFGRPEALSLVHRSGAVLILVLGVACSPQPPASETASSTPSGAGTVADDLSPQTLAAGRDVFRFDTFGDEQFWTDTARMHEIVQKSVSAAKALSVGLKVDADAIPPDVAAAIKAGKVDLNDPATTVTLLKLNAVVGLKGVISTVNGKDNLTRLGITCALCHSTVDNSFSKGIGHRKDGWPNRELNVGAIIALSPAITPAQKAVYNSWGSGKYDPRFNIDGKSTPLVLPPAYGLTHVANETYTAEGPISYWNAYVAVTQMHGHGNFSDPRLGINIRQTPDMVGPKLASLRAYQHSIEAPAPPAGSFDTEASVRGRVVFNQNCITCHVGANNTDNNSGVLHTPSETGQDPAYALRTANKAYRTTPLRGLWQHAPYFHDGSAATLQDVVTHYNNFRRLNLSVAQQRDLVQYLKSL
;
A
#
# COMPACT_ATOMS: atom_id res chain seq x y z
N MET A 1 20.26 2.68 13.98
CA MET A 1 21.00 3.29 12.87
C MET A 1 19.99 3.64 11.80
N SER A 2 19.73 4.95 11.65
CA SER A 2 18.83 5.47 10.63
C SER A 2 19.47 5.27 9.26
N VAL A 3 18.83 4.53 8.39
CA VAL A 3 19.29 4.36 7.01
C VAL A 3 18.49 5.31 6.15
N SER A 4 18.94 6.57 6.14
CA SER A 4 18.54 7.55 5.16
C SER A 4 19.34 7.27 3.89
N PHE A 5 18.66 7.14 2.74
CA PHE A 5 19.32 7.34 1.45
C PHE A 5 19.76 8.81 1.42
N GLY A 6 21.08 9.07 1.50
CA GLY A 6 21.64 10.41 1.60
C GLY A 6 21.16 11.30 0.45
N ARG A 7 20.76 12.50 0.80
CA ARG A 7 20.55 13.60 -0.17
C ARG A 7 21.93 14.05 -0.66
N PRO A 8 22.09 14.45 -1.93
CA PRO A 8 23.30 15.12 -2.38
C PRO A 8 23.40 16.48 -1.66
N GLU A 9 24.53 16.70 -1.00
CA GLU A 9 24.88 17.98 -0.41
C GLU A 9 25.05 19.02 -1.52
N ALA A 10 24.32 20.13 -1.41
CA ALA A 10 24.53 21.31 -2.22
C ALA A 10 25.83 21.99 -1.75
N LEU A 11 26.86 22.04 -2.60
CA LEU A 11 28.05 22.84 -2.40
C LEU A 11 27.66 24.31 -2.29
N SER A 12 27.85 24.89 -1.12
CA SER A 12 27.75 26.34 -0.92
C SER A 12 29.05 26.99 -1.41
N LEU A 13 28.97 27.70 -2.53
CA LEU A 13 30.03 28.63 -2.96
C LEU A 13 29.96 29.90 -2.10
N VAL A 14 30.98 30.06 -1.26
CA VAL A 14 31.23 31.33 -0.55
C VAL A 14 31.81 32.35 -1.54
N HIS A 15 31.05 33.40 -1.87
CA HIS A 15 31.60 34.59 -2.48
C HIS A 15 31.72 35.72 -1.44
N ARG A 16 32.96 36.06 -1.13
CA ARG A 16 33.35 37.32 -0.45
C ARG A 16 33.32 38.44 -1.50
N SER A 17 32.65 39.55 -1.24
CA SER A 17 33.09 40.88 -1.66
C SER A 17 32.26 41.99 -1.04
N GLY A 18 32.91 42.88 -0.34
CA GLY A 18 32.93 44.31 -0.59
C GLY A 18 31.76 45.13 -0.02
N ALA A 19 32.01 45.72 1.14
CA ALA A 19 31.19 46.81 1.69
C ALA A 19 31.28 48.06 0.84
N VAL A 20 30.12 48.66 0.47
CA VAL A 20 30.01 50.10 0.11
C VAL A 20 28.91 50.70 0.97
N LEU A 21 29.33 51.63 1.78
CA LEU A 21 28.52 52.44 2.67
C LEU A 21 27.89 53.59 1.85
N ILE A 22 26.57 53.67 1.75
CA ILE A 22 25.86 54.86 1.29
C ILE A 22 24.83 55.23 2.35
N LEU A 23 25.06 56.36 2.96
CA LEU A 23 24.16 57.08 3.87
C LEU A 23 23.08 57.78 3.05
N VAL A 24 21.79 57.51 3.26
CA VAL A 24 20.70 58.39 2.87
C VAL A 24 19.69 58.49 4.01
N LEU A 25 19.42 59.72 4.35
CA LEU A 25 18.57 60.20 5.45
C LEU A 25 17.09 59.88 5.27
N GLY A 26 16.45 59.72 6.37
CA GLY A 26 15.17 59.30 6.75
C GLY A 26 13.92 59.91 6.12
N VAL A 27 12.88 59.11 6.19
CA VAL A 27 11.50 59.52 6.48
C VAL A 27 10.90 58.42 7.37
N ALA A 28 10.45 58.82 8.55
CA ALA A 28 9.78 57.96 9.50
C ALA A 28 8.37 57.62 8.99
N CYS A 29 8.15 56.36 8.60
CA CYS A 29 6.84 55.73 8.60
C CYS A 29 6.86 54.60 9.59
N SER A 30 5.99 54.67 10.60
CA SER A 30 5.80 53.65 11.61
C SER A 30 5.40 52.33 10.94
N PRO A 31 6.07 51.18 11.23
CA PRO A 31 5.64 49.89 10.73
C PRO A 31 4.47 49.43 11.58
N GLN A 32 3.35 49.16 10.91
CA GLN A 32 2.26 48.37 11.40
C GLN A 32 2.78 46.91 11.64
N PRO A 33 2.48 46.27 12.79
CA PRO A 33 2.93 44.94 13.00
C PRO A 33 2.31 43.99 11.96
N PRO A 34 3.05 42.99 11.44
CA PRO A 34 2.50 42.02 10.54
C PRO A 34 1.42 41.22 11.29
N ALA A 35 0.23 41.11 10.70
CA ALA A 35 -0.79 40.21 11.15
C ALA A 35 -0.20 38.83 11.26
N SER A 36 -0.22 38.27 12.46
CA SER A 36 0.13 36.87 12.71
C SER A 36 -0.90 36.00 12.00
N GLU A 37 -0.58 35.51 10.81
CA GLU A 37 -1.26 34.35 10.25
C GLU A 37 -0.91 33.15 11.13
N THR A 38 -1.68 32.96 12.19
CA THR A 38 -1.80 31.67 12.85
C THR A 38 -2.50 30.75 11.86
N ALA A 39 -1.71 30.09 11.00
CA ALA A 39 -2.17 28.92 10.31
C ALA A 39 -2.45 27.81 11.32
N SER A 40 -3.63 27.89 11.94
CA SER A 40 -4.25 26.78 12.67
C SER A 40 -4.64 25.71 11.65
N SER A 41 -3.73 24.81 11.35
CA SER A 41 -4.06 23.54 10.68
C SER A 41 -4.45 22.51 11.73
N THR A 42 -5.53 22.77 12.48
CA THR A 42 -6.30 21.71 13.08
C THR A 42 -6.92 20.94 11.92
N PRO A 43 -6.84 19.60 11.86
CA PRO A 43 -7.67 18.86 10.92
C PRO A 43 -9.10 19.10 11.34
N SER A 44 -9.76 20.04 10.68
CA SER A 44 -11.21 20.21 10.75
C SER A 44 -11.83 18.85 10.56
N GLY A 45 -12.73 18.45 11.44
CA GLY A 45 -13.59 17.31 11.26
C GLY A 45 -14.19 17.40 9.87
N ALA A 46 -13.61 16.67 8.94
CA ALA A 46 -14.05 16.63 7.57
C ALA A 46 -15.41 15.97 7.57
N GLY A 47 -16.46 16.77 7.45
CA GLY A 47 -17.69 16.27 6.87
C GLY A 47 -17.25 15.52 5.60
N THR A 48 -17.57 14.22 5.53
CA THR A 48 -17.19 13.37 4.41
C THR A 48 -17.83 13.97 3.16
N VAL A 49 -17.03 14.71 2.37
CA VAL A 49 -17.45 15.08 1.02
C VAL A 49 -17.69 13.75 0.31
N ALA A 50 -18.92 13.54 -0.17
CA ALA A 50 -19.27 12.34 -0.91
C ALA A 50 -18.33 12.22 -2.12
N ASP A 51 -17.91 10.99 -2.42
CA ASP A 51 -17.09 10.76 -3.60
C ASP A 51 -17.87 11.07 -4.87
N ASP A 52 -17.20 11.68 -5.84
CA ASP A 52 -17.71 11.76 -7.21
C ASP A 52 -17.56 10.38 -7.87
N LEU A 53 -18.64 9.64 -7.95
CA LEU A 53 -18.71 8.32 -8.57
C LEU A 53 -19.07 8.39 -10.06
N SER A 54 -18.88 9.53 -10.72
CA SER A 54 -19.07 9.64 -12.17
C SER A 54 -18.13 8.66 -12.90
N PRO A 55 -18.56 8.11 -14.04
CA PRO A 55 -17.71 7.21 -14.84
C PRO A 55 -16.35 7.79 -15.19
N GLN A 56 -16.27 9.11 -15.41
CA GLN A 56 -15.03 9.83 -15.70
C GLN A 56 -14.09 9.84 -14.50
N THR A 57 -14.59 10.17 -13.30
CA THR A 57 -13.80 10.17 -12.07
C THR A 57 -13.33 8.76 -11.71
N LEU A 58 -14.20 7.76 -11.84
CA LEU A 58 -13.82 6.37 -11.59
C LEU A 58 -12.77 5.85 -12.59
N ALA A 59 -12.89 6.21 -13.88
CA ALA A 59 -11.90 5.86 -14.89
C ALA A 59 -10.54 6.52 -14.58
N ALA A 60 -10.54 7.83 -14.26
CA ALA A 60 -9.33 8.55 -13.88
C ALA A 60 -8.68 7.94 -12.62
N GLY A 61 -9.47 7.61 -11.60
CA GLY A 61 -8.98 6.98 -10.37
C GLY A 61 -8.41 5.57 -10.62
N ARG A 62 -9.04 4.80 -11.48
CA ARG A 62 -8.53 3.49 -11.93
C ARG A 62 -7.20 3.61 -12.65
N ASP A 63 -7.06 4.59 -13.53
CA ASP A 63 -5.83 4.81 -14.27
C ASP A 63 -4.71 5.25 -13.34
N VAL A 64 -5.00 6.12 -12.36
CA VAL A 64 -4.05 6.47 -11.28
C VAL A 64 -3.65 5.21 -10.49
N PHE A 65 -4.59 4.41 -10.05
CA PHE A 65 -4.33 3.20 -9.26
C PHE A 65 -3.45 2.19 -10.01
N ARG A 66 -3.74 1.98 -11.30
CA ARG A 66 -3.09 0.95 -12.12
C ARG A 66 -1.77 1.37 -12.73
N PHE A 67 -1.63 2.66 -13.09
CA PHE A 67 -0.57 3.08 -14.00
C PHE A 67 0.20 4.32 -13.58
N ASP A 68 -0.23 5.07 -12.57
CA ASP A 68 0.45 6.29 -12.16
C ASP A 68 1.57 5.98 -11.17
N THR A 69 2.75 6.46 -11.48
CA THR A 69 3.97 6.31 -10.66
C THR A 69 4.25 7.57 -9.85
N PHE A 70 3.51 8.63 -10.08
CA PHE A 70 3.74 9.94 -9.46
C PHE A 70 5.17 10.48 -9.68
N GLY A 71 5.85 10.01 -10.73
CA GLY A 71 7.23 10.39 -11.03
C GLY A 71 8.30 9.63 -10.24
N ASP A 72 7.94 8.52 -9.63
CA ASP A 72 8.84 7.69 -8.82
C ASP A 72 9.92 6.97 -9.65
N GLU A 73 9.79 6.96 -10.98
CA GLU A 73 10.80 6.40 -11.89
C GLU A 73 12.17 7.02 -11.67
N GLN A 74 12.23 8.28 -11.20
CA GLN A 74 13.49 8.90 -10.87
C GLN A 74 14.21 8.15 -9.74
N PHE A 75 13.50 7.80 -8.68
CA PHE A 75 14.07 7.05 -7.57
C PHE A 75 14.42 5.62 -7.97
N TRP A 76 13.48 4.89 -8.55
CA TRP A 76 13.67 3.47 -8.87
C TRP A 76 14.70 3.24 -9.97
N THR A 77 14.91 4.24 -10.85
CA THR A 77 15.91 4.19 -11.92
C THR A 77 17.25 4.74 -11.47
N ASP A 78 17.28 6.01 -11.01
CA ASP A 78 18.54 6.74 -10.84
C ASP A 78 19.19 6.41 -9.48
N THR A 79 18.37 6.19 -8.42
CA THR A 79 18.86 5.87 -7.07
C THR A 79 18.95 4.36 -6.84
N ALA A 80 17.85 3.65 -7.03
CA ALA A 80 17.77 2.21 -6.74
C ALA A 80 18.34 1.34 -7.88
N ARG A 81 18.51 1.87 -9.08
CA ARG A 81 19.08 1.22 -10.27
C ARG A 81 18.38 -0.10 -10.64
N MET A 82 17.07 -0.18 -10.36
CA MET A 82 16.28 -1.40 -10.56
C MET A 82 16.14 -1.77 -12.04
N HIS A 83 16.07 -0.76 -12.93
CA HIS A 83 15.98 -0.99 -14.38
C HIS A 83 17.13 -1.82 -14.92
N GLU A 84 18.37 -1.62 -14.40
CA GLU A 84 19.54 -2.39 -14.82
C GLU A 84 19.41 -3.87 -14.45
N ILE A 85 18.93 -4.16 -13.23
CA ILE A 85 18.78 -5.53 -12.74
C ILE A 85 17.67 -6.23 -13.50
N VAL A 86 16.51 -5.54 -13.71
CA VAL A 86 15.39 -6.08 -14.49
C VAL A 86 15.86 -6.41 -15.91
N GLN A 87 16.52 -5.47 -16.58
CA GLN A 87 17.01 -5.65 -17.94
C GLN A 87 17.98 -6.84 -18.10
N LYS A 88 18.85 -7.06 -17.09
CA LYS A 88 19.95 -8.02 -17.20
C LYS A 88 19.66 -9.41 -16.65
N SER A 89 18.79 -9.52 -15.63
CA SER A 89 18.74 -10.72 -14.80
C SER A 89 17.38 -11.09 -14.21
N VAL A 90 16.32 -10.34 -14.48
CA VAL A 90 14.97 -10.69 -14.02
C VAL A 90 14.16 -11.24 -15.17
N SER A 91 14.15 -12.56 -15.30
CA SER A 91 13.26 -13.26 -16.22
C SER A 91 11.80 -13.21 -15.75
N ALA A 92 10.84 -13.45 -16.65
CA ALA A 92 9.42 -13.54 -16.31
C ALA A 92 9.15 -14.62 -15.27
N ALA A 93 9.81 -15.77 -15.36
CA ALA A 93 9.70 -16.84 -14.39
C ALA A 93 10.19 -16.40 -13.00
N LYS A 94 11.32 -15.69 -12.91
CA LYS A 94 11.82 -15.14 -11.65
C LYS A 94 10.89 -14.05 -11.09
N ALA A 95 10.36 -13.18 -11.93
CA ALA A 95 9.39 -12.15 -11.53
C ALA A 95 8.12 -12.77 -10.92
N LEU A 96 7.57 -13.80 -11.55
CA LEU A 96 6.42 -14.56 -11.04
C LEU A 96 6.76 -15.29 -9.72
N SER A 97 7.98 -15.80 -9.56
CA SER A 97 8.39 -16.52 -8.35
C SER A 97 8.48 -15.64 -7.10
N VAL A 98 8.69 -14.33 -7.26
CA VAL A 98 8.63 -13.34 -6.16
C VAL A 98 7.26 -12.68 -6.04
N GLY A 99 6.25 -13.23 -6.71
CA GLY A 99 4.85 -12.84 -6.57
C GLY A 99 4.38 -11.70 -7.47
N LEU A 100 5.20 -11.23 -8.43
CA LEU A 100 4.70 -10.33 -9.47
C LEU A 100 3.60 -11.01 -10.28
N LYS A 101 2.68 -10.23 -10.82
CA LYS A 101 1.52 -10.71 -11.57
C LYS A 101 1.53 -10.16 -12.99
N VAL A 102 0.92 -10.90 -13.89
CA VAL A 102 0.75 -10.51 -15.30
C VAL A 102 -0.73 -10.45 -15.62
N ASP A 103 -1.16 -9.31 -16.13
CA ASP A 103 -2.52 -9.05 -16.59
C ASP A 103 -2.70 -9.68 -17.98
N ALA A 104 -3.50 -10.73 -18.07
CA ALA A 104 -3.75 -11.42 -19.32
C ALA A 104 -4.47 -10.54 -20.34
N ASP A 105 -5.27 -9.56 -19.89
CA ASP A 105 -6.01 -8.64 -20.78
C ASP A 105 -5.09 -7.64 -21.49
N ALA A 106 -3.87 -7.43 -20.99
CA ALA A 106 -2.85 -6.58 -21.60
C ALA A 106 -1.95 -7.34 -22.60
N ILE A 107 -2.11 -8.66 -22.72
CA ILE A 107 -1.30 -9.49 -23.61
C ILE A 107 -2.03 -9.65 -24.95
N PRO A 108 -1.44 -9.27 -26.10
CA PRO A 108 -2.00 -9.53 -27.42
C PRO A 108 -2.30 -11.03 -27.64
N PRO A 109 -3.38 -11.38 -28.33
CA PRO A 109 -3.81 -12.79 -28.52
C PRO A 109 -2.75 -13.71 -29.12
N ASP A 110 -1.96 -13.22 -30.06
CA ASP A 110 -0.86 -13.95 -30.69
C ASP A 110 0.28 -14.24 -29.73
N VAL A 111 0.63 -13.26 -28.86
CA VAL A 111 1.63 -13.42 -27.78
C VAL A 111 1.11 -14.40 -26.73
N ALA A 112 -0.16 -14.30 -26.34
CA ALA A 112 -0.80 -15.24 -25.42
C ALA A 112 -0.78 -16.67 -25.96
N ALA A 113 -1.10 -16.86 -27.24
CA ALA A 113 -1.01 -18.16 -27.90
C ALA A 113 0.43 -18.70 -27.94
N ALA A 114 1.41 -17.86 -28.21
CA ALA A 114 2.83 -18.23 -28.19
C ALA A 114 3.31 -18.68 -26.80
N ILE A 115 2.88 -17.97 -25.73
CA ILE A 115 3.17 -18.36 -24.34
C ILE A 115 2.55 -19.74 -24.03
N LYS A 116 1.27 -19.94 -24.35
CA LYS A 116 0.59 -21.23 -24.15
C LYS A 116 1.26 -22.38 -24.91
N ALA A 117 1.77 -22.10 -26.11
CA ALA A 117 2.48 -23.09 -26.93
C ALA A 117 3.95 -23.33 -26.49
N GLY A 118 4.42 -22.68 -25.42
CA GLY A 118 5.80 -22.78 -24.97
C GLY A 118 6.84 -22.19 -25.92
N LYS A 119 6.41 -21.31 -26.83
CA LYS A 119 7.30 -20.65 -27.82
C LYS A 119 7.97 -19.39 -27.31
N VAL A 120 7.58 -18.91 -26.13
CA VAL A 120 8.18 -17.76 -25.44
C VAL A 120 9.05 -18.30 -24.29
N ASP A 121 10.32 -17.96 -24.31
CA ASP A 121 11.22 -18.32 -23.20
C ASP A 121 10.95 -17.40 -21.99
N LEU A 122 10.29 -17.94 -20.97
CA LEU A 122 10.03 -17.21 -19.73
C LEU A 122 11.27 -17.05 -18.86
N ASN A 123 12.39 -17.68 -19.18
CA ASN A 123 13.66 -17.54 -18.47
C ASN A 123 14.56 -16.45 -19.08
N ASP A 124 14.18 -15.90 -20.23
CA ASP A 124 14.89 -14.78 -20.83
C ASP A 124 14.42 -13.45 -20.20
N PRO A 125 15.33 -12.61 -19.66
CA PRO A 125 15.00 -11.26 -19.20
C PRO A 125 14.32 -10.38 -20.28
N ALA A 126 14.60 -10.59 -21.57
CA ALA A 126 13.96 -9.87 -22.66
C ALA A 126 12.44 -10.08 -22.69
N THR A 127 11.96 -11.23 -22.23
CA THR A 127 10.51 -11.49 -22.08
C THR A 127 9.90 -10.56 -21.03
N THR A 128 10.61 -10.30 -19.92
CA THR A 128 10.15 -9.33 -18.90
C THR A 128 10.05 -7.91 -19.46
N VAL A 129 11.04 -7.49 -20.25
CA VAL A 129 11.04 -6.18 -20.91
C VAL A 129 9.86 -6.07 -21.90
N THR A 130 9.58 -7.12 -22.65
CA THR A 130 8.42 -7.18 -23.54
C THR A 130 7.10 -7.05 -22.79
N LEU A 131 6.93 -7.76 -21.66
CA LEU A 131 5.72 -7.67 -20.83
C LEU A 131 5.57 -6.27 -20.20
N LEU A 132 6.67 -5.62 -19.80
CA LEU A 132 6.66 -4.23 -19.35
C LEU A 132 6.26 -3.26 -20.48
N LYS A 133 6.76 -3.47 -21.69
CA LYS A 133 6.38 -2.68 -22.88
C LYS A 133 4.88 -2.76 -23.18
N LEU A 134 4.28 -3.92 -22.96
CA LEU A 134 2.83 -4.15 -23.09
C LEU A 134 2.01 -3.60 -21.90
N ASN A 135 2.62 -3.05 -20.87
CA ASN A 135 1.99 -2.73 -19.59
C ASN A 135 1.27 -3.94 -18.95
N ALA A 136 1.73 -5.15 -19.23
CA ALA A 136 1.13 -6.38 -18.72
C ALA A 136 1.60 -6.76 -17.31
N VAL A 137 2.73 -6.23 -16.84
CA VAL A 137 3.20 -6.50 -15.47
C VAL A 137 2.44 -5.63 -14.49
N VAL A 138 1.64 -6.26 -13.63
CA VAL A 138 0.77 -5.55 -12.67
C VAL A 138 1.61 -4.74 -11.69
N GLY A 139 1.35 -3.44 -11.64
CA GLY A 139 1.98 -2.52 -10.68
C GLY A 139 3.39 -2.07 -11.04
N LEU A 140 3.90 -2.40 -12.22
CA LEU A 140 5.16 -1.87 -12.74
C LEU A 140 4.95 -1.07 -14.03
N LYS A 141 5.68 0.02 -14.17
CA LYS A 141 5.73 0.87 -15.37
C LYS A 141 7.15 0.91 -15.91
N GLY A 142 7.34 0.38 -17.12
CA GLY A 142 8.61 0.47 -17.83
C GLY A 142 8.55 1.54 -18.92
N VAL A 143 9.62 2.33 -19.04
CA VAL A 143 9.87 3.16 -20.23
C VAL A 143 10.89 2.42 -21.08
N ILE A 144 10.48 2.01 -22.29
CA ILE A 144 11.28 1.21 -23.18
C ILE A 144 11.69 2.05 -24.42
N SER A 145 12.99 2.05 -24.72
CA SER A 145 13.52 2.54 -26.00
C SER A 145 13.96 1.38 -26.88
N THR A 146 13.58 1.41 -28.15
CA THR A 146 14.03 0.39 -29.12
C THR A 146 15.17 0.95 -29.96
N VAL A 147 16.35 0.33 -29.84
CA VAL A 147 17.57 0.72 -30.58
C VAL A 147 18.06 -0.49 -31.37
N ASN A 148 18.19 -0.35 -32.68
CA ASN A 148 18.61 -1.43 -33.59
C ASN A 148 17.77 -2.71 -33.42
N GLY A 149 16.46 -2.56 -33.24
CA GLY A 149 15.51 -3.66 -33.05
C GLY A 149 15.55 -4.32 -31.67
N LYS A 150 16.38 -3.83 -30.74
CA LYS A 150 16.47 -4.33 -29.36
C LYS A 150 15.78 -3.38 -28.40
N ASP A 151 14.87 -3.90 -27.60
CA ASP A 151 14.20 -3.17 -26.55
C ASP A 151 15.11 -3.01 -25.32
N ASN A 152 15.20 -1.78 -24.82
CA ASN A 152 15.99 -1.43 -23.62
C ASN A 152 15.07 -0.74 -22.61
N LEU A 153 15.05 -1.26 -21.39
CA LEU A 153 14.35 -0.66 -20.27
C LEU A 153 15.17 0.54 -19.75
N THR A 154 14.72 1.74 -20.03
CA THR A 154 15.44 2.97 -19.69
C THR A 154 14.98 3.55 -18.36
N ARG A 155 13.71 3.37 -17.97
CA ARG A 155 13.17 3.76 -16.68
C ARG A 155 12.20 2.71 -16.16
N LEU A 156 12.09 2.62 -14.83
CA LEU A 156 11.16 1.74 -14.13
C LEU A 156 10.53 2.50 -12.97
N GLY A 157 9.22 2.42 -12.85
CA GLY A 157 8.44 2.94 -11.73
C GLY A 157 7.46 1.90 -11.20
N ILE A 158 6.87 2.18 -10.04
CA ILE A 158 5.87 1.32 -9.38
C ILE A 158 4.55 2.05 -9.26
N THR A 159 3.45 1.30 -9.09
CA THR A 159 2.10 1.86 -8.93
C THR A 159 1.39 1.20 -7.75
N CYS A 160 0.25 1.77 -7.31
CA CYS A 160 -0.57 1.21 -6.22
C CYS A 160 -0.96 -0.25 -6.47
N ALA A 161 -1.17 -0.62 -7.73
CA ALA A 161 -1.54 -1.97 -8.14
C ALA A 161 -0.49 -3.04 -7.80
N LEU A 162 0.78 -2.67 -7.58
CA LEU A 162 1.84 -3.63 -7.24
C LEU A 162 1.48 -4.45 -5.98
N CYS A 163 1.03 -3.76 -4.93
CA CYS A 163 0.68 -4.36 -3.65
C CYS A 163 -0.81 -4.70 -3.53
N HIS A 164 -1.67 -3.92 -4.22
CA HIS A 164 -3.12 -3.95 -4.06
C HIS A 164 -3.87 -4.46 -5.30
N SER A 165 -3.21 -5.25 -6.14
CA SER A 165 -3.86 -6.02 -7.21
C SER A 165 -3.24 -7.40 -7.32
N THR A 166 -4.07 -8.38 -7.63
CA THR A 166 -3.65 -9.72 -8.02
C THR A 166 -4.31 -10.12 -9.34
N VAL A 167 -4.24 -11.38 -9.70
CA VAL A 167 -4.92 -11.96 -10.87
C VAL A 167 -5.66 -13.24 -10.48
N ASP A 168 -6.61 -13.67 -11.31
CA ASP A 168 -7.43 -14.86 -11.04
C ASP A 168 -6.75 -16.18 -11.44
N ASN A 169 -5.53 -16.14 -11.96
CA ASN A 169 -4.77 -17.29 -12.44
C ASN A 169 -5.46 -18.08 -13.59
N SER A 170 -6.43 -17.48 -14.28
CA SER A 170 -7.20 -18.14 -15.34
C SER A 170 -6.37 -18.55 -16.53
N PHE A 171 -5.24 -17.91 -16.76
CA PHE A 171 -4.31 -18.26 -17.84
C PHE A 171 -3.25 -19.27 -17.36
N SER A 172 -2.56 -18.96 -16.26
CA SER A 172 -1.62 -19.81 -15.54
C SER A 172 -1.32 -19.18 -14.16
N LYS A 173 -0.59 -19.87 -13.29
CA LYS A 173 -0.23 -19.33 -11.98
C LYS A 173 0.48 -17.98 -12.12
N GLY A 174 -0.10 -16.94 -11.53
CA GLY A 174 0.41 -15.57 -11.58
C GLY A 174 0.04 -14.80 -12.84
N ILE A 175 -0.69 -15.40 -13.79
CA ILE A 175 -1.17 -14.77 -15.03
C ILE A 175 -2.68 -14.98 -15.15
N GLY A 176 -3.44 -13.91 -15.35
CA GLY A 176 -4.90 -13.99 -15.46
C GLY A 176 -5.53 -12.60 -15.50
N HIS A 177 -6.85 -12.55 -15.35
CA HIS A 177 -7.59 -11.30 -15.29
C HIS A 177 -7.33 -10.58 -13.97
N ARG A 178 -7.10 -9.26 -14.04
CA ARG A 178 -6.72 -8.44 -12.89
C ARG A 178 -7.88 -8.30 -11.91
N LYS A 179 -7.53 -8.38 -10.61
CA LYS A 179 -8.40 -8.12 -9.48
C LYS A 179 -7.86 -6.95 -8.67
N ASP A 180 -8.32 -5.74 -8.98
CA ASP A 180 -7.92 -4.55 -8.24
C ASP A 180 -8.53 -4.56 -6.83
N GLY A 181 -7.82 -3.93 -5.89
CA GLY A 181 -8.19 -3.93 -4.47
C GLY A 181 -7.79 -5.19 -3.71
N TRP A 182 -7.51 -6.30 -4.40
CA TRP A 182 -7.08 -7.54 -3.74
C TRP A 182 -5.60 -7.44 -3.36
N PRO A 183 -5.26 -7.74 -2.10
CA PRO A 183 -3.87 -7.69 -1.67
C PRO A 183 -3.05 -8.80 -2.35
N ASN A 184 -1.88 -8.43 -2.88
CA ASN A 184 -0.98 -9.43 -3.45
C ASN A 184 -0.18 -10.15 -2.36
N ARG A 185 -0.77 -11.21 -1.80
CA ARG A 185 -0.18 -11.99 -0.71
C ARG A 185 1.06 -12.80 -1.11
N GLU A 186 1.27 -13.01 -2.39
CA GLU A 186 2.46 -13.70 -2.91
C GLU A 186 3.63 -12.76 -3.17
N LEU A 187 3.40 -11.43 -3.19
CA LEU A 187 4.42 -10.43 -3.49
C LEU A 187 5.46 -10.36 -2.36
N ASN A 188 6.69 -10.69 -2.67
CA ASN A 188 7.81 -10.51 -1.75
C ASN A 188 8.50 -9.17 -2.03
N VAL A 189 7.91 -8.09 -1.50
CA VAL A 189 8.40 -6.72 -1.68
C VAL A 189 9.83 -6.58 -1.21
N GLY A 190 10.16 -7.18 -0.06
CA GLY A 190 11.50 -7.13 0.50
C GLY A 190 12.53 -7.79 -0.41
N ALA A 191 12.25 -8.99 -0.92
CA ALA A 191 13.15 -9.67 -1.86
C ALA A 191 13.34 -8.88 -3.17
N ILE A 192 12.29 -8.20 -3.65
CA ILE A 192 12.37 -7.34 -4.85
C ILE A 192 13.29 -6.14 -4.57
N ILE A 193 13.10 -5.42 -3.47
CA ILE A 193 13.95 -4.28 -3.08
C ILE A 193 15.40 -4.75 -2.88
N ALA A 194 15.62 -5.93 -2.30
CA ALA A 194 16.93 -6.50 -2.06
C ALA A 194 17.72 -6.81 -3.35
N LEU A 195 17.08 -6.82 -4.53
CA LEU A 195 17.79 -6.92 -5.81
C LEU A 195 18.58 -5.65 -6.15
N SER A 196 18.21 -4.49 -5.59
CA SER A 196 18.88 -3.22 -5.87
C SER A 196 20.39 -3.31 -5.61
N PRO A 197 21.24 -2.88 -6.55
CA PRO A 197 22.68 -2.79 -6.34
C PRO A 197 23.08 -1.62 -5.44
N ALA A 198 22.14 -0.70 -5.15
CA ALA A 198 22.40 0.53 -4.39
C ALA A 198 22.30 0.34 -2.88
N ILE A 199 21.78 -0.80 -2.39
CA ILE A 199 21.63 -1.06 -0.96
C ILE A 199 22.70 -1.99 -0.41
N THR A 200 23.03 -1.78 0.88
CA THR A 200 24.08 -2.54 1.56
C THR A 200 23.66 -3.98 1.87
N PRO A 201 24.60 -4.91 2.11
CA PRO A 201 24.26 -6.27 2.54
C PRO A 201 23.40 -6.32 3.81
N ALA A 202 23.63 -5.41 4.78
CA ALA A 202 22.84 -5.33 6.00
C ALA A 202 21.37 -4.95 5.71
N GLN A 203 21.13 -3.98 4.82
CA GLN A 203 19.79 -3.62 4.38
C GLN A 203 19.11 -4.77 3.63
N LYS A 204 19.84 -5.46 2.73
CA LYS A 204 19.33 -6.64 2.03
C LYS A 204 18.85 -7.72 2.99
N ALA A 205 19.61 -7.96 4.07
CA ALA A 205 19.23 -8.93 5.09
C ALA A 205 17.90 -8.57 5.76
N VAL A 206 17.67 -7.30 6.10
CA VAL A 206 16.42 -6.83 6.68
C VAL A 206 15.26 -6.99 5.68
N TYR A 207 15.41 -6.49 4.45
CA TYR A 207 14.38 -6.60 3.42
C TYR A 207 14.00 -8.07 3.15
N ASN A 208 14.97 -8.96 3.03
CA ASN A 208 14.74 -10.39 2.81
C ASN A 208 14.03 -11.09 3.99
N SER A 209 14.08 -10.53 5.20
CA SER A 209 13.42 -11.11 6.38
C SER A 209 11.90 -10.90 6.41
N TRP A 210 11.34 -10.00 5.58
CA TRP A 210 9.91 -9.67 5.64
C TRP A 210 9.00 -10.79 5.13
N GLY A 211 9.45 -11.50 4.09
CA GLY A 211 8.67 -12.56 3.45
C GLY A 211 7.58 -12.06 2.51
N SER A 212 6.82 -13.00 1.94
CA SER A 212 5.75 -12.69 1.00
C SER A 212 4.54 -12.06 1.67
N GLY A 213 3.85 -11.18 0.95
CA GLY A 213 2.62 -10.52 1.39
C GLY A 213 2.80 -9.51 2.51
N LYS A 214 4.04 -9.10 2.80
CA LYS A 214 4.37 -8.16 3.88
C LYS A 214 5.23 -7.00 3.40
N TYR A 215 5.04 -5.84 4.04
CA TYR A 215 5.81 -4.63 3.84
C TYR A 215 5.87 -3.79 5.10
N ASP A 216 7.01 -3.17 5.39
CA ASP A 216 7.12 -2.20 6.49
C ASP A 216 7.13 -0.78 5.93
N PRO A 217 6.02 -0.04 6.00
CA PRO A 217 5.93 1.30 5.42
C PRO A 217 6.64 2.38 6.24
N ARG A 218 7.34 2.03 7.32
CA ARG A 218 8.07 2.98 8.17
C ARG A 218 9.55 2.67 8.27
N PHE A 219 10.01 1.55 7.73
CA PHE A 219 11.40 1.13 7.83
C PHE A 219 12.39 2.18 7.27
N ASN A 220 12.05 2.80 6.16
CA ASN A 220 12.87 3.85 5.55
C ASN A 220 12.80 5.20 6.31
N ILE A 221 11.89 5.35 7.27
CA ILE A 221 11.73 6.57 8.07
C ILE A 221 12.47 6.44 9.41
N ASP A 222 12.27 5.33 10.14
CA ASP A 222 12.75 5.16 11.51
C ASP A 222 13.78 4.03 11.69
N GLY A 223 14.07 3.26 10.64
CA GLY A 223 15.05 2.16 10.65
C GLY A 223 14.63 0.93 11.45
N LYS A 224 13.38 0.86 11.94
CA LYS A 224 12.85 -0.29 12.67
C LYS A 224 12.10 -1.21 11.72
N SER A 225 12.21 -2.52 11.93
CA SER A 225 11.58 -3.53 11.08
C SER A 225 10.45 -4.25 11.82
N THR A 226 9.21 -3.92 11.46
CA THR A 226 7.97 -4.57 11.92
C THR A 226 6.98 -4.65 10.75
N PRO A 227 7.24 -5.56 9.78
CA PRO A 227 6.47 -5.59 8.54
C PRO A 227 5.01 -5.97 8.79
N LEU A 228 4.12 -5.28 8.08
CA LEU A 228 2.68 -5.50 8.08
C LEU A 228 2.27 -6.40 6.92
N VAL A 229 1.21 -7.15 7.12
CA VAL A 229 0.50 -7.82 6.03
C VAL A 229 -0.10 -6.78 5.10
N LEU A 230 0.09 -6.92 3.79
CA LEU A 230 -0.51 -6.04 2.79
C LEU A 230 -2.04 -6.05 2.94
N PRO A 231 -2.69 -4.92 3.26
CA PRO A 231 -4.14 -4.91 3.46
C PRO A 231 -4.90 -4.93 2.13
N PRO A 232 -6.17 -5.36 2.12
CA PRO A 232 -7.04 -5.14 0.97
C PRO A 232 -7.32 -3.65 0.79
N ALA A 233 -7.52 -3.23 -0.47
CA ALA A 233 -7.98 -1.91 -0.86
C ALA A 233 -9.36 -1.97 -1.54
N TYR A 234 -10.22 -2.89 -1.07
CA TYR A 234 -11.62 -3.02 -1.44
C TYR A 234 -12.52 -2.94 -0.21
N GLY A 235 -13.81 -2.71 -0.41
CA GLY A 235 -14.80 -2.65 0.66
C GLY A 235 -14.54 -1.49 1.64
N LEU A 236 -13.93 -0.40 1.17
CA LEU A 236 -13.53 0.74 1.99
C LEU A 236 -14.68 1.73 2.20
N THR A 237 -15.74 1.65 1.41
CA THR A 237 -16.90 2.55 1.51
C THR A 237 -17.49 2.53 2.90
N HIS A 238 -17.77 3.72 3.44
CA HIS A 238 -18.31 3.95 4.78
C HIS A 238 -17.40 3.51 5.93
N VAL A 239 -16.09 3.44 5.69
CA VAL A 239 -15.07 3.28 6.73
C VAL A 239 -14.36 4.61 6.91
N ALA A 240 -14.27 5.13 8.13
CA ALA A 240 -13.75 6.48 8.38
C ALA A 240 -12.24 6.59 8.19
N ASN A 241 -11.50 5.59 8.70
CA ASN A 241 -10.04 5.51 8.60
C ASN A 241 -9.66 4.08 8.20
N GLU A 242 -9.14 3.93 6.98
CA GLU A 242 -9.07 2.63 6.31
C GLU A 242 -7.78 1.85 6.57
N THR A 243 -6.88 2.38 7.39
CA THR A 243 -5.62 1.71 7.72
C THR A 243 -5.63 1.05 9.10
N TYR A 244 -4.70 0.12 9.37
CA TYR A 244 -4.62 -0.59 10.64
C TYR A 244 -4.56 0.31 11.88
N THR A 245 -3.90 1.45 11.78
CA THR A 245 -3.66 2.41 12.87
C THR A 245 -4.50 3.68 12.78
N ALA A 246 -5.39 3.74 11.80
CA ALA A 246 -6.38 4.81 11.63
C ALA A 246 -5.80 6.24 11.71
N GLU A 247 -4.61 6.47 11.20
CA GLU A 247 -3.93 7.77 11.27
C GLU A 247 -4.58 8.85 10.39
N GLY A 248 -5.43 8.43 9.46
CA GLY A 248 -6.18 9.27 8.55
C GLY A 248 -7.02 8.45 7.58
N PRO A 249 -7.81 9.12 6.72
CA PRO A 249 -8.57 8.46 5.66
C PRO A 249 -7.64 7.90 4.57
N ILE A 250 -8.18 7.10 3.65
CA ILE A 250 -7.38 6.48 2.59
C ILE A 250 -6.58 7.49 1.76
N SER A 251 -7.10 8.70 1.54
CA SER A 251 -6.35 9.76 0.84
C SER A 251 -5.10 10.20 1.58
N TYR A 252 -5.13 10.25 2.92
CA TYR A 252 -3.94 10.52 3.73
C TYR A 252 -2.91 9.40 3.52
N TRP A 253 -3.35 8.13 3.56
CA TRP A 253 -2.45 7.00 3.38
C TRP A 253 -1.92 6.90 1.95
N ASN A 254 -2.75 7.19 0.94
CA ASN A 254 -2.32 7.26 -0.46
C ASN A 254 -1.21 8.30 -0.65
N ALA A 255 -1.38 9.50 -0.07
CA ALA A 255 -0.35 10.55 -0.13
C ALA A 255 0.93 10.12 0.60
N TYR A 256 0.79 9.54 1.81
CA TYR A 256 1.92 9.00 2.56
C TYR A 256 2.71 8.00 1.74
N VAL A 257 2.05 6.98 1.20
CA VAL A 257 2.71 5.91 0.44
C VAL A 257 3.32 6.45 -0.86
N ALA A 258 2.56 7.25 -1.63
CA ALA A 258 3.05 7.80 -2.89
C ALA A 258 4.33 8.63 -2.70
N VAL A 259 4.37 9.49 -1.66
CA VAL A 259 5.51 10.39 -1.44
C VAL A 259 6.65 9.72 -0.69
N THR A 260 6.36 8.92 0.37
CA THR A 260 7.41 8.42 1.27
C THR A 260 7.87 7.00 0.95
N GLN A 261 7.04 6.17 0.30
CA GLN A 261 7.33 4.75 0.05
C GLN A 261 7.61 4.47 -1.43
N MET A 262 6.79 5.02 -2.33
CA MET A 262 7.04 4.96 -3.76
C MET A 262 8.14 5.94 -4.18
N HIS A 263 8.39 6.99 -3.38
CA HIS A 263 9.27 8.12 -3.70
C HIS A 263 8.79 8.96 -4.89
N GLY A 264 7.48 9.04 -5.04
CA GLY A 264 6.83 9.93 -6.01
C GLY A 264 7.06 11.42 -5.69
N HIS A 265 6.93 12.25 -6.70
CA HIS A 265 7.12 13.69 -6.61
C HIS A 265 5.83 14.37 -6.14
N GLY A 266 5.73 14.68 -4.86
CA GLY A 266 4.51 15.24 -4.28
C GLY A 266 4.68 15.80 -2.88
N ASN A 267 3.57 16.20 -2.28
CA ASN A 267 3.53 16.79 -0.96
C ASN A 267 2.95 15.83 0.07
N PHE A 268 3.65 15.66 1.19
CA PHE A 268 3.11 14.99 2.38
C PHE A 268 3.65 15.62 3.65
N SER A 269 2.77 15.92 4.61
CA SER A 269 3.15 16.47 5.90
C SER A 269 2.31 15.85 7.01
N ASP A 270 2.99 15.33 8.03
CA ASP A 270 2.38 14.93 9.30
C ASP A 270 3.30 15.33 10.46
N PRO A 271 2.97 16.39 11.20
CA PRO A 271 3.77 16.84 12.35
C PRO A 271 3.85 15.79 13.46
N ARG A 272 2.84 14.92 13.61
CA ARG A 272 2.83 13.85 14.62
C ARG A 272 3.95 12.83 14.37
N LEU A 273 4.39 12.71 13.11
CA LEU A 273 5.45 11.81 12.66
C LEU A 273 6.77 12.54 12.36
N GLY A 274 6.79 13.86 12.50
CA GLY A 274 7.95 14.69 12.11
C GLY A 274 8.22 14.73 10.62
N ILE A 275 7.21 14.48 9.77
CA ILE A 275 7.35 14.44 8.32
C ILE A 275 6.83 15.75 7.73
N ASN A 276 7.64 16.39 6.89
CA ASN A 276 7.24 17.55 6.10
C ASN A 276 7.98 17.54 4.76
N ILE A 277 7.36 16.99 3.74
CA ILE A 277 7.89 16.88 2.38
C ILE A 277 7.07 17.81 1.48
N ARG A 278 7.76 18.71 0.77
CA ARG A 278 7.18 19.67 -0.19
C ARG A 278 7.97 19.62 -1.47
N GLN A 279 7.30 19.37 -2.57
CA GLN A 279 7.90 19.26 -3.90
C GLN A 279 7.01 19.98 -4.92
N THR A 280 7.62 20.61 -5.91
CA THR A 280 6.91 21.35 -6.97
C THR A 280 7.38 20.85 -8.33
N PRO A 281 6.47 20.46 -9.25
CA PRO A 281 5.01 20.39 -9.07
C PRO A 281 4.59 19.26 -8.13
N ASP A 282 3.41 19.39 -7.47
CA ASP A 282 2.80 18.28 -6.72
C ASP A 282 2.09 17.33 -7.70
N MET A 283 2.67 16.17 -7.94
CA MET A 283 2.10 15.15 -8.83
C MET A 283 1.14 14.19 -8.11
N VAL A 284 1.03 14.27 -6.79
CA VAL A 284 0.21 13.38 -5.95
C VAL A 284 -1.13 14.02 -5.58
N GLY A 285 -1.09 15.20 -4.94
CA GLY A 285 -2.26 15.85 -4.36
C GLY A 285 -3.46 15.98 -5.30
N PRO A 286 -3.30 16.44 -6.55
CA PRO A 286 -4.40 16.60 -7.50
C PRO A 286 -5.13 15.30 -7.89
N LYS A 287 -4.50 14.13 -7.67
CA LYS A 287 -5.02 12.82 -8.08
C LYS A 287 -5.73 12.06 -6.94
N LEU A 288 -5.59 12.52 -5.70
CA LEU A 288 -6.08 11.79 -4.53
C LEU A 288 -7.61 11.63 -4.50
N ALA A 289 -8.35 12.61 -4.98
CA ALA A 289 -9.82 12.55 -4.97
C ALA A 289 -10.35 11.44 -5.90
N SER A 290 -9.87 11.38 -7.14
CA SER A 290 -10.27 10.33 -8.09
C SER A 290 -9.76 8.95 -7.66
N LEU A 291 -8.54 8.86 -7.14
CA LEU A 291 -7.98 7.62 -6.59
C LEU A 291 -8.84 7.09 -5.44
N ARG A 292 -9.25 7.94 -4.49
CA ARG A 292 -10.16 7.56 -3.40
C ARG A 292 -11.50 7.09 -3.93
N ALA A 293 -12.11 7.84 -4.85
CA ALA A 293 -13.39 7.47 -5.44
C ALA A 293 -13.34 6.07 -6.08
N TYR A 294 -12.27 5.78 -6.82
CA TYR A 294 -12.06 4.46 -7.40
C TYR A 294 -11.90 3.37 -6.33
N GLN A 295 -11.05 3.57 -5.31
CA GLN A 295 -10.85 2.58 -4.24
C GLN A 295 -12.15 2.33 -3.46
N HIS A 296 -12.97 3.36 -3.22
CA HIS A 296 -14.28 3.21 -2.57
C HIS A 296 -15.28 2.49 -3.46
N SER A 297 -15.16 2.55 -4.78
CA SER A 297 -16.02 1.82 -5.71
C SER A 297 -15.73 0.33 -5.80
N ILE A 298 -14.58 -0.14 -5.28
CA ILE A 298 -14.22 -1.55 -5.32
C ILE A 298 -14.93 -2.29 -4.17
N GLU A 299 -15.86 -3.15 -4.53
CA GLU A 299 -16.60 -3.95 -3.55
C GLU A 299 -15.76 -5.09 -2.98
N ALA A 300 -16.03 -5.45 -1.73
CA ALA A 300 -15.45 -6.64 -1.14
C ALA A 300 -15.99 -7.90 -1.84
N PRO A 301 -15.12 -8.89 -2.16
CA PRO A 301 -15.57 -10.09 -2.82
C PRO A 301 -16.43 -10.95 -1.92
N ALA A 302 -17.57 -11.39 -2.43
CA ALA A 302 -18.41 -12.37 -1.76
C ALA A 302 -17.67 -13.72 -1.62
N PRO A 303 -17.91 -14.47 -0.55
CA PRO A 303 -17.32 -15.80 -0.38
C PRO A 303 -17.78 -16.73 -1.51
N PRO A 304 -16.90 -17.63 -2.01
CA PRO A 304 -17.28 -18.60 -3.03
C PRO A 304 -18.44 -19.49 -2.56
N ALA A 305 -19.32 -19.86 -3.49
CA ALA A 305 -20.43 -20.76 -3.18
C ALA A 305 -19.90 -22.07 -2.56
N GLY A 306 -20.49 -22.50 -1.45
CA GLY A 306 -20.10 -23.72 -0.73
C GLY A 306 -18.78 -23.63 0.06
N SER A 307 -18.18 -22.43 0.18
CA SER A 307 -16.93 -22.26 0.94
C SER A 307 -17.10 -22.26 2.47
N PHE A 308 -18.33 -22.20 2.95
CA PHE A 308 -18.68 -22.28 4.37
C PHE A 308 -20.01 -23.04 4.59
N ASP A 309 -20.19 -23.57 5.78
CA ASP A 309 -21.44 -24.22 6.23
C ASP A 309 -22.45 -23.15 6.65
N THR A 310 -23.56 -23.05 5.93
CA THR A 310 -24.61 -22.03 6.14
C THR A 310 -25.30 -22.18 7.51
N GLU A 311 -25.61 -23.40 7.95
CA GLU A 311 -26.27 -23.63 9.25
C GLU A 311 -25.33 -23.32 10.40
N ALA A 312 -24.07 -23.74 10.31
CA ALA A 312 -23.05 -23.41 11.28
C ALA A 312 -22.78 -21.88 11.30
N SER A 313 -22.81 -21.22 10.15
CA SER A 313 -22.69 -19.75 10.07
C SER A 313 -23.80 -19.02 10.82
N VAL A 314 -25.06 -19.50 10.73
CA VAL A 314 -26.19 -18.94 11.50
C VAL A 314 -25.94 -19.08 13.00
N ARG A 315 -25.50 -20.25 13.47
CA ARG A 315 -25.14 -20.45 14.89
C ARG A 315 -23.93 -19.59 15.29
N GLY A 316 -22.94 -19.49 14.42
CA GLY A 316 -21.75 -18.66 14.62
C GLY A 316 -22.05 -17.18 14.76
N ARG A 317 -23.06 -16.66 14.02
CA ARG A 317 -23.54 -15.29 14.19
C ARG A 317 -24.09 -15.03 15.60
N VAL A 318 -24.74 -16.00 16.22
CA VAL A 318 -25.20 -15.87 17.61
C VAL A 318 -23.99 -15.73 18.56
N VAL A 319 -22.95 -16.57 18.38
CA VAL A 319 -21.71 -16.48 19.16
C VAL A 319 -21.02 -15.13 18.95
N PHE A 320 -20.96 -14.66 17.72
CA PHE A 320 -20.39 -13.36 17.37
C PHE A 320 -21.11 -12.21 18.07
N ASN A 321 -22.44 -12.18 17.99
CA ASN A 321 -23.26 -11.14 18.62
C ASN A 321 -23.13 -11.11 20.14
N GLN A 322 -22.83 -12.23 20.77
CA GLN A 322 -22.66 -12.30 22.22
C GLN A 322 -21.26 -11.85 22.68
N ASN A 323 -20.23 -11.95 21.83
CA ASN A 323 -18.85 -11.82 22.26
C ASN A 323 -18.03 -10.76 21.49
N CYS A 324 -18.40 -10.40 20.26
CA CYS A 324 -17.57 -9.61 19.35
C CYS A 324 -18.19 -8.25 18.96
N ILE A 325 -19.52 -8.10 19.12
CA ILE A 325 -20.24 -6.92 18.65
C ILE A 325 -19.90 -5.63 19.41
N THR A 326 -19.21 -5.71 20.54
CA THR A 326 -18.78 -4.52 21.31
C THR A 326 -17.81 -3.64 20.50
N CYS A 327 -16.95 -4.24 19.70
CA CYS A 327 -16.01 -3.55 18.82
C CYS A 327 -16.43 -3.65 17.34
N HIS A 328 -16.94 -4.82 16.93
CA HIS A 328 -17.40 -5.05 15.56
C HIS A 328 -18.87 -4.66 15.39
N VAL A 329 -19.17 -3.35 15.46
CA VAL A 329 -20.53 -2.80 15.46
C VAL A 329 -21.02 -2.40 14.06
N GLY A 330 -22.34 -2.37 13.90
CA GLY A 330 -23.02 -1.85 12.70
C GLY A 330 -22.76 -2.65 11.42
N ALA A 331 -23.18 -2.11 10.29
CA ALA A 331 -23.09 -2.75 8.99
C ALA A 331 -21.65 -3.01 8.51
N ASN A 332 -20.71 -2.23 9.01
CA ASN A 332 -19.29 -2.34 8.64
C ASN A 332 -18.48 -3.20 9.62
N ASN A 333 -19.11 -3.69 10.69
CA ASN A 333 -18.42 -4.45 11.75
C ASN A 333 -17.19 -3.70 12.31
N THR A 334 -17.31 -2.39 12.58
CA THR A 334 -16.23 -1.58 13.14
C THR A 334 -16.78 -0.40 13.95
N ASP A 335 -16.21 -0.14 15.10
CA ASP A 335 -16.47 1.04 15.92
C ASP A 335 -15.59 2.24 15.53
N ASN A 336 -14.63 2.04 14.62
CA ASN A 336 -13.74 3.10 14.15
C ASN A 336 -14.47 4.26 13.48
N ASN A 337 -15.65 4.04 12.92
CA ASN A 337 -16.49 5.11 12.38
C ASN A 337 -16.93 6.14 13.45
N SER A 338 -16.87 5.77 14.72
CA SER A 338 -17.05 6.66 15.88
C SER A 338 -15.70 7.16 16.45
N GLY A 339 -14.59 6.94 15.75
CA GLY A 339 -13.26 7.35 16.18
C GLY A 339 -12.64 6.48 17.27
N VAL A 340 -13.23 5.32 17.57
CA VAL A 340 -12.71 4.42 18.61
C VAL A 340 -11.46 3.71 18.09
N LEU A 341 -10.45 3.65 18.95
CA LEU A 341 -9.20 2.92 18.74
C LEU A 341 -8.91 2.05 19.96
N HIS A 342 -8.25 0.93 19.72
CA HIS A 342 -7.90 -0.03 20.75
C HIS A 342 -6.39 -0.14 20.91
N THR A 343 -5.92 -0.06 22.15
CA THR A 343 -4.52 -0.30 22.43
C THR A 343 -4.17 -1.79 22.20
N PRO A 344 -2.91 -2.10 21.91
CA PRO A 344 -2.49 -3.51 21.80
C PRO A 344 -2.81 -4.34 23.06
N SER A 345 -2.77 -3.73 24.24
CA SER A 345 -3.11 -4.40 25.52
C SER A 345 -4.60 -4.73 25.65
N GLU A 346 -5.49 -4.02 24.96
CA GLU A 346 -6.93 -4.33 24.95
C GLU A 346 -7.29 -5.47 24.01
N THR A 347 -6.47 -5.70 22.98
CA THR A 347 -6.75 -6.69 21.94
C THR A 347 -5.82 -7.91 21.99
N GLY A 348 -4.72 -7.84 22.76
CA GLY A 348 -3.68 -8.85 22.76
C GLY A 348 -2.83 -8.86 21.48
N GLN A 349 -2.90 -7.80 20.68
CA GLN A 349 -2.12 -7.68 19.46
C GLN A 349 -0.69 -7.24 19.76
N ASP A 350 0.24 -7.56 18.84
CA ASP A 350 1.63 -7.11 18.96
C ASP A 350 1.71 -5.58 18.96
N PRO A 351 2.40 -4.94 19.94
CA PRO A 351 2.47 -3.49 20.03
C PRO A 351 3.54 -2.86 19.12
N ALA A 352 4.46 -3.64 18.58
CA ALA A 352 5.69 -3.13 17.98
C ALA A 352 5.43 -2.13 16.85
N TYR A 353 4.46 -2.39 15.98
CA TYR A 353 4.10 -1.45 14.92
C TYR A 353 3.30 -0.25 15.46
N ALA A 354 2.29 -0.48 16.29
CA ALA A 354 1.45 0.60 16.82
C ALA A 354 2.28 1.68 17.53
N LEU A 355 3.28 1.28 18.31
CA LEU A 355 4.16 2.20 19.04
C LEU A 355 5.00 3.12 18.14
N ARG A 356 5.10 2.82 16.85
CA ARG A 356 5.78 3.63 15.83
C ARG A 356 4.85 4.61 15.12
N THR A 357 3.56 4.59 15.44
CA THR A 357 2.51 5.35 14.77
C THR A 357 2.04 6.53 15.61
N ALA A 358 1.35 7.47 14.98
CA ALA A 358 0.85 8.65 15.67
C ALA A 358 -0.18 8.29 16.77
N ASN A 359 -1.04 7.31 16.50
CA ASN A 359 -2.13 6.93 17.40
C ASN A 359 -1.73 5.89 18.46
N LYS A 360 -0.61 5.17 18.27
CA LYS A 360 -0.14 4.09 19.16
C LYS A 360 -1.20 3.03 19.47
N ALA A 361 -2.16 2.87 18.59
CA ALA A 361 -3.31 2.00 18.73
C ALA A 361 -3.72 1.43 17.38
N TYR A 362 -4.58 0.43 17.40
CA TYR A 362 -5.19 -0.18 16.22
C TYR A 362 -6.68 0.15 16.14
N ARG A 363 -7.21 0.23 14.94
CA ARG A 363 -8.65 0.26 14.72
C ARG A 363 -9.24 -1.13 14.77
N THR A 364 -10.53 -1.24 15.06
CA THR A 364 -11.30 -2.45 14.75
C THR A 364 -11.40 -2.60 13.24
N THR A 365 -10.86 -3.69 12.70
CA THR A 365 -10.89 -3.97 11.26
C THR A 365 -12.31 -4.31 10.81
N PRO A 366 -12.85 -3.65 9.76
CA PRO A 366 -14.10 -4.05 9.14
C PRO A 366 -14.03 -5.52 8.67
N LEU A 367 -15.08 -6.28 8.93
CA LEU A 367 -15.11 -7.70 8.57
C LEU A 367 -15.78 -7.87 7.20
N ARG A 368 -15.02 -7.80 6.13
CA ARG A 368 -15.47 -7.92 4.74
C ARG A 368 -14.49 -8.73 3.92
N GLY A 369 -14.96 -9.72 3.19
CA GLY A 369 -14.13 -10.57 2.34
C GLY A 369 -13.10 -11.38 3.12
N LEU A 370 -13.38 -11.75 4.38
CA LEU A 370 -12.43 -12.41 5.28
C LEU A 370 -11.90 -13.73 4.77
N TRP A 371 -12.66 -14.44 3.97
CA TRP A 371 -12.32 -15.75 3.43
C TRP A 371 -10.99 -15.77 2.65
N GLN A 372 -10.57 -14.59 2.12
CA GLN A 372 -9.33 -14.47 1.35
C GLN A 372 -8.24 -13.62 2.05
N HIS A 373 -8.44 -13.20 3.32
CA HIS A 373 -7.52 -12.30 4.02
C HIS A 373 -6.30 -12.99 4.64
N ALA A 374 -6.25 -14.33 4.70
CA ALA A 374 -5.14 -15.02 5.35
C ALA A 374 -3.76 -14.54 4.83
N PRO A 375 -2.75 -14.40 5.72
CA PRO A 375 -2.83 -14.50 7.18
C PRO A 375 -3.48 -13.28 7.81
N TYR A 376 -4.02 -13.45 9.02
CA TYR A 376 -4.78 -12.42 9.74
C TYR A 376 -3.92 -11.69 10.76
N PHE A 377 -4.51 -10.64 11.36
CA PHE A 377 -3.89 -9.59 12.13
C PHE A 377 -2.94 -8.73 11.29
N HIS A 378 -2.52 -7.60 11.84
CA HIS A 378 -1.66 -6.64 11.12
C HIS A 378 -0.28 -7.23 10.76
N ASP A 379 0.22 -8.14 11.57
CA ASP A 379 1.54 -8.79 11.44
C ASP A 379 1.48 -10.19 10.79
N GLY A 380 0.25 -10.73 10.56
CA GLY A 380 0.04 -12.05 10.01
C GLY A 380 0.31 -13.18 11.01
N SER A 381 0.24 -12.92 12.31
CA SER A 381 0.49 -13.93 13.37
C SER A 381 -0.58 -15.01 13.46
N ALA A 382 -1.77 -14.80 12.91
CA ALA A 382 -2.81 -15.81 12.80
C ALA A 382 -2.89 -16.32 11.35
N ALA A 383 -2.53 -17.58 11.12
CA ALA A 383 -2.54 -18.16 9.78
C ALA A 383 -3.95 -18.42 9.26
N THR A 384 -4.90 -18.70 10.15
CA THR A 384 -6.28 -19.06 9.83
C THR A 384 -7.30 -18.29 10.66
N LEU A 385 -8.57 -18.28 10.24
CA LEU A 385 -9.67 -17.75 11.06
C LEU A 385 -9.85 -18.52 12.37
N GLN A 386 -9.48 -19.82 12.41
CA GLN A 386 -9.48 -20.58 13.65
C GLN A 386 -8.46 -20.02 14.64
N ASP A 387 -7.27 -19.60 14.17
CA ASP A 387 -6.25 -18.99 15.03
C ASP A 387 -6.73 -17.65 15.59
N VAL A 388 -7.44 -16.85 14.78
CA VAL A 388 -8.08 -15.58 15.23
C VAL A 388 -9.09 -15.86 16.35
N VAL A 389 -9.98 -16.82 16.15
CA VAL A 389 -10.98 -17.20 17.16
C VAL A 389 -10.31 -17.73 18.43
N THR A 390 -9.29 -18.58 18.28
CA THR A 390 -8.51 -19.12 19.41
C THR A 390 -7.80 -18.00 20.17
N HIS A 391 -7.19 -17.04 19.47
CA HIS A 391 -6.55 -15.89 20.10
C HIS A 391 -7.54 -15.13 21.01
N TYR A 392 -8.68 -14.71 20.47
CA TYR A 392 -9.66 -13.95 21.25
C TYR A 392 -10.34 -14.79 22.33
N ASN A 393 -10.60 -16.08 22.08
CA ASN A 393 -11.14 -16.97 23.11
C ASN A 393 -10.22 -17.05 24.33
N ASN A 394 -8.92 -17.17 24.12
CA ASN A 394 -7.92 -17.24 25.18
C ASN A 394 -7.68 -15.87 25.84
N PHE A 395 -7.43 -14.86 25.04
CA PHE A 395 -7.09 -13.52 25.52
C PHE A 395 -8.23 -12.88 26.32
N ARG A 396 -9.46 -12.97 25.79
CA ARG A 396 -10.66 -12.43 26.43
C ARG A 396 -11.33 -13.38 27.41
N ARG A 397 -10.82 -14.63 27.52
CA ARG A 397 -11.39 -15.68 28.39
C ARG A 397 -12.88 -15.93 28.12
N LEU A 398 -13.24 -16.05 26.84
CA LEU A 398 -14.64 -16.18 26.41
C LEU A 398 -15.23 -17.53 26.75
N ASN A 399 -14.39 -18.54 27.04
CA ASN A 399 -14.79 -19.91 27.38
C ASN A 399 -15.70 -20.57 26.32
N LEU A 400 -15.48 -20.25 25.03
CA LEU A 400 -16.22 -20.85 23.94
C LEU A 400 -15.89 -22.35 23.81
N SER A 401 -16.93 -23.18 23.73
CA SER A 401 -16.75 -24.60 23.39
C SER A 401 -16.16 -24.78 22.00
N VAL A 402 -15.60 -25.96 21.72
CA VAL A 402 -15.03 -26.28 20.39
C VAL A 402 -16.09 -26.11 19.28
N ALA A 403 -17.36 -26.51 19.55
CA ALA A 403 -18.45 -26.35 18.61
C ALA A 403 -18.73 -24.85 18.31
N GLN A 404 -18.81 -24.02 19.35
CA GLN A 404 -19.01 -22.58 19.18
C GLN A 404 -17.87 -21.91 18.41
N GLN A 405 -16.62 -22.31 18.66
CA GLN A 405 -15.48 -21.78 17.90
C GLN A 405 -15.56 -22.16 16.41
N ARG A 406 -15.92 -23.41 16.10
CA ARG A 406 -16.12 -23.87 14.71
C ARG A 406 -17.26 -23.12 14.02
N ASP A 407 -18.40 -22.97 14.67
CA ASP A 407 -19.54 -22.25 14.15
C ASP A 407 -19.18 -20.77 13.90
N LEU A 408 -18.45 -20.11 14.82
CA LEU A 408 -17.95 -18.74 14.66
C LEU A 408 -17.03 -18.60 13.44
N VAL A 409 -16.14 -19.57 13.21
CA VAL A 409 -15.29 -19.58 12.01
C VAL A 409 -16.12 -19.65 10.73
N GLN A 410 -17.22 -20.44 10.68
CA GLN A 410 -18.10 -20.49 9.52
C GLN A 410 -18.81 -19.14 9.29
N TYR A 411 -19.23 -18.47 10.37
CA TYR A 411 -19.77 -17.12 10.25
C TYR A 411 -18.74 -16.13 9.71
N LEU A 412 -17.52 -16.11 10.23
CA LEU A 412 -16.46 -15.23 9.73
C LEU A 412 -16.13 -15.48 8.27
N LYS A 413 -16.18 -16.74 7.81
CA LYS A 413 -16.02 -17.07 6.38
C LYS A 413 -17.14 -16.53 5.49
N SER A 414 -18.33 -16.32 6.06
CA SER A 414 -19.49 -15.79 5.32
C SER A 414 -19.47 -14.26 5.15
N LEU A 415 -18.55 -13.57 5.83
CA LEU A 415 -18.34 -12.12 5.76
C LEU A 415 -17.26 -11.82 4.71
#